data_56264e7a808a93625b6741477f3ac4b1
#
_entry.id   56264e7a808a93625b6741477f3ac4b1
#
_cell.length_a   1.000
_cell.length_b   1.000
_cell.length_c   1.000
_cell.angle_alpha   90.00
_cell.angle_beta   90.00
_cell.angle_gamma   90.00
#
_symmetry.space_group_name_H-M   'P 1'
#
loop_
_entity.id
_entity.type
_entity.pdbx_description
1 polymer ?
#
loop_
_entity_poly.entity_id
_entity_poly.type
_entity_poly.pdbx_seq_one_letter_code
_entity_poly.pdbx_strand_id
1 'polypeptide(L)'
;MKEFTFHFTKNVMPHLSATELADWFRSVYAANNGLPSGIIFDCDGVLIDSREANIAYYNYLRNYVGLPPLPENMHDFVQAGTVNEVLNVIIPQPLRFLMRDAVRKLSYMDEIMPHITHFPGLHSVLDLCKAAGIPMGIDTNRRDGMNIIMDNCRLHGYFDPVVLVDTVPQPKPAPDGVYLIAEKWGLEPSSLLFIGDSASDSGAAKSAGVPFLSFQNQSLAKHCIAGYSVLREALQSLGL
;
A
#
# COMPACT_ATOMS: atom_id res chain seq x y z
N MET A 1 42.85 -16.67 7.79
CA MET A 1 41.70 -15.76 7.76
C MET A 1 40.46 -16.59 7.95
N LYS A 2 39.74 -16.44 9.07
CA LYS A 2 38.47 -17.14 9.33
C LYS A 2 37.38 -16.25 8.78
N GLU A 3 36.65 -16.74 7.75
CA GLU A 3 35.44 -16.10 7.27
C GLU A 3 34.34 -16.25 8.34
N PHE A 4 33.95 -15.12 8.90
CA PHE A 4 32.75 -15.05 9.75
C PHE A 4 31.54 -14.86 8.85
N THR A 5 30.88 -15.96 8.51
CA THR A 5 29.59 -15.92 7.83
C THR A 5 28.51 -15.64 8.89
N PHE A 6 28.08 -14.38 8.99
CA PHE A 6 26.91 -14.03 9.80
C PHE A 6 25.64 -14.49 9.08
N HIS A 7 25.10 -15.62 9.51
CA HIS A 7 23.74 -15.99 9.14
C HIS A 7 22.75 -15.20 10.00
N PHE A 8 22.28 -14.06 9.49
CA PHE A 8 21.09 -13.43 10.01
C PHE A 8 19.88 -14.21 9.47
N THR A 9 19.44 -15.23 10.17
CA THR A 9 18.06 -15.73 10.01
C THR A 9 17.14 -14.65 10.59
N LYS A 10 16.65 -13.72 9.76
CA LYS A 10 15.45 -12.96 10.11
C LYS A 10 14.35 -14.00 10.29
N ASN A 11 13.84 -14.15 11.51
CA ASN A 11 12.58 -14.85 11.75
C ASN A 11 11.47 -14.04 11.08
N VAL A 12 11.27 -14.26 9.79
CA VAL A 12 10.14 -13.69 9.05
C VAL A 12 8.93 -14.48 9.47
N MET A 13 7.97 -13.84 10.13
CA MET A 13 6.73 -14.51 10.52
C MET A 13 5.97 -14.93 9.25
N PRO A 14 5.33 -16.13 9.22
CA PRO A 14 4.55 -16.53 8.06
C PRO A 14 3.36 -15.59 7.87
N HIS A 15 2.86 -15.50 6.62
CA HIS A 15 1.58 -14.87 6.36
C HIS A 15 0.46 -15.66 7.05
N LEU A 16 -0.56 -14.93 7.53
CA LEU A 16 -1.76 -15.57 8.09
C LEU A 16 -2.52 -16.35 7.04
N SER A 17 -3.04 -17.51 7.43
CA SER A 17 -4.13 -18.19 6.72
C SER A 17 -5.46 -17.44 6.93
N ALA A 18 -6.45 -17.75 6.13
CA ALA A 18 -7.80 -17.18 6.29
C ALA A 18 -8.42 -17.51 7.67
N THR A 19 -8.18 -18.72 8.18
CA THR A 19 -8.66 -19.13 9.50
C THR A 19 -8.01 -18.33 10.62
N GLU A 20 -6.69 -18.16 10.60
CA GLU A 20 -5.97 -17.38 11.62
C GLU A 20 -6.37 -15.90 11.57
N LEU A 21 -6.61 -15.36 10.37
CA LEU A 21 -7.12 -14.00 10.21
C LEU A 21 -8.53 -13.86 10.77
N ALA A 22 -9.42 -14.81 10.50
CA ALA A 22 -10.78 -14.81 11.05
C ALA A 22 -10.78 -14.93 12.57
N ASP A 23 -9.92 -15.75 13.16
CA ASP A 23 -9.78 -15.89 14.61
C ASP A 23 -9.25 -14.60 15.25
N TRP A 24 -8.30 -13.94 14.60
CA TRP A 24 -7.86 -12.62 15.04
C TRP A 24 -9.01 -11.60 14.98
N PHE A 25 -9.76 -11.54 13.91
CA PHE A 25 -10.92 -10.66 13.77
C PHE A 25 -11.98 -10.93 14.86
N ARG A 26 -12.31 -12.19 15.15
CA ARG A 26 -13.22 -12.56 16.26
C ARG A 26 -12.72 -12.04 17.60
N SER A 27 -11.40 -12.08 17.84
CA SER A 27 -10.81 -11.60 19.09
C SER A 27 -10.83 -10.09 19.23
N VAL A 28 -10.65 -9.35 18.12
CA VAL A 28 -10.59 -7.87 18.10
C VAL A 28 -11.98 -7.25 18.04
N TYR A 29 -12.85 -7.80 17.18
CA TYR A 29 -14.17 -7.23 16.87
C TYR A 29 -15.32 -8.06 17.46
N ALA A 30 -15.12 -8.64 18.63
CA ALA A 30 -16.11 -9.53 19.27
C ALA A 30 -17.51 -8.87 19.43
N ALA A 31 -17.55 -7.57 19.70
CA ALA A 31 -18.79 -6.80 19.82
C ALA A 31 -19.56 -6.64 18.50
N ASN A 32 -18.92 -6.87 17.33
CA ASN A 32 -19.49 -6.75 16.00
C ASN A 32 -19.34 -8.08 15.20
N ASN A 33 -19.63 -9.20 15.86
CA ASN A 33 -19.58 -10.54 15.26
C ASN A 33 -18.26 -10.89 14.57
N GLY A 34 -17.15 -10.30 15.02
CA GLY A 34 -15.84 -10.50 14.44
C GLY A 34 -15.55 -9.66 13.19
N LEU A 35 -16.37 -8.67 12.88
CA LEU A 35 -16.18 -7.82 11.70
C LEU A 35 -15.75 -6.40 12.10
N PRO A 36 -14.80 -5.76 11.38
CA PRO A 36 -14.52 -4.35 11.55
C PRO A 36 -15.73 -3.51 11.16
N SER A 37 -15.95 -2.40 11.87
CA SER A 37 -17.05 -1.46 11.57
C SER A 37 -16.76 -0.60 10.34
N GLY A 38 -15.50 -0.50 9.91
CA GLY A 38 -15.04 0.18 8.71
C GLY A 38 -13.61 -0.23 8.37
N ILE A 39 -13.21 -0.08 7.12
CA ILE A 39 -11.86 -0.47 6.66
C ILE A 39 -11.19 0.72 5.98
N ILE A 40 -9.99 1.06 6.46
CA ILE A 40 -9.11 2.07 5.87
C ILE A 40 -8.02 1.34 5.07
N PHE A 41 -7.83 1.74 3.82
CA PHE A 41 -6.80 1.19 2.95
C PHE A 41 -5.74 2.25 2.66
N ASP A 42 -4.47 1.87 2.65
CA ASP A 42 -3.49 2.62 1.88
C ASP A 42 -3.71 2.40 0.36
N CYS A 43 -3.09 3.23 -0.45
CA CYS A 43 -3.22 3.15 -1.91
C CYS A 43 -2.07 2.33 -2.53
N ASP A 44 -0.84 2.85 -2.45
CA ASP A 44 0.34 2.26 -3.11
C ASP A 44 0.79 1.01 -2.35
N GLY A 45 0.99 -0.10 -3.06
CA GLY A 45 1.36 -1.37 -2.44
C GLY A 45 0.22 -2.10 -1.72
N VAL A 46 -1.00 -1.53 -1.70
CA VAL A 46 -2.21 -2.13 -1.12
C VAL A 46 -3.33 -2.23 -2.16
N LEU A 47 -3.90 -1.11 -2.59
CA LEU A 47 -4.94 -1.11 -3.64
C LEU A 47 -4.32 -1.34 -5.01
N ILE A 48 -3.19 -0.71 -5.26
CA ILE A 48 -2.49 -0.77 -6.54
C ILE A 48 -1.09 -1.37 -6.41
N ASP A 49 -0.75 -2.19 -7.40
CA ASP A 49 0.61 -2.65 -7.64
C ASP A 49 1.30 -1.66 -8.58
N SER A 50 2.23 -0.88 -8.03
CA SER A 50 3.02 0.10 -8.76
C SER A 50 4.41 -0.44 -9.17
N ARG A 51 4.67 -1.73 -9.01
CA ARG A 51 5.99 -2.32 -9.29
C ARG A 51 6.43 -2.09 -10.74
N GLU A 52 5.59 -2.47 -11.69
CA GLU A 52 5.87 -2.27 -13.11
C GLU A 52 5.91 -0.78 -13.50
N ALA A 53 5.09 0.05 -12.88
CA ALA A 53 5.10 1.50 -13.04
C ALA A 53 6.42 2.13 -12.58
N ASN A 54 6.96 1.70 -11.44
CA ASN A 54 8.27 2.14 -10.97
C ASN A 54 9.39 1.72 -11.92
N ILE A 55 9.36 0.48 -12.41
CA ILE A 55 10.34 0.00 -13.40
C ILE A 55 10.24 0.82 -14.68
N ALA A 56 9.03 1.09 -15.19
CA ALA A 56 8.81 1.92 -16.37
C ALA A 56 9.34 3.35 -16.16
N TYR A 57 9.08 3.95 -14.99
CA TYR A 57 9.61 5.27 -14.64
C TYR A 57 11.14 5.35 -14.72
N TYR A 58 11.83 4.40 -14.08
CA TYR A 58 13.29 4.39 -14.11
C TYR A 58 13.85 4.02 -15.49
N ASN A 59 13.17 3.17 -16.24
CA ASN A 59 13.56 2.86 -17.61
C ASN A 59 13.40 4.07 -18.54
N TYR A 60 12.33 4.87 -18.38
CA TYR A 60 12.16 6.13 -19.07
C TYR A 60 13.34 7.08 -18.79
N LEU A 61 13.71 7.29 -17.52
CA LEU A 61 14.82 8.15 -17.14
C LEU A 61 16.17 7.66 -17.70
N ARG A 62 16.41 6.35 -17.68
CA ARG A 62 17.62 5.74 -18.26
C ARG A 62 17.67 5.92 -19.79
N ASN A 63 16.57 5.66 -20.46
CA ASN A 63 16.46 5.85 -21.92
C ASN A 63 16.69 7.31 -22.32
N TYR A 64 16.17 8.26 -21.53
CA TYR A 64 16.36 9.69 -21.78
C TYR A 64 17.84 10.10 -21.84
N VAL A 65 18.71 9.43 -21.10
CA VAL A 65 20.16 9.68 -21.09
C VAL A 65 20.96 8.65 -21.89
N GLY A 66 20.30 7.86 -22.74
CA GLY A 66 20.94 6.89 -23.62
C GLY A 66 21.45 5.62 -22.94
N LEU A 67 20.94 5.30 -21.76
CA LEU A 67 21.30 4.06 -21.04
C LEU A 67 20.29 2.93 -21.38
N PRO A 68 20.73 1.66 -21.37
CA PRO A 68 19.85 0.52 -21.57
C PRO A 68 18.84 0.41 -20.40
N PRO A 69 17.73 -0.34 -20.56
CA PRO A 69 16.79 -0.61 -19.47
C PRO A 69 17.45 -1.17 -18.23
N LEU A 70 16.77 -1.10 -17.09
CA LEU A 70 17.21 -1.70 -15.83
C LEU A 70 17.39 -3.20 -15.98
N PRO A 71 18.51 -3.76 -15.53
CA PRO A 71 18.66 -5.21 -15.40
C PRO A 71 17.65 -5.77 -14.38
N GLU A 72 17.15 -6.99 -14.61
CA GLU A 72 16.16 -7.63 -13.73
C GLU A 72 16.61 -7.71 -12.27
N ASN A 73 17.89 -7.96 -12.01
CA ASN A 73 18.47 -8.01 -10.66
C ASN A 73 18.43 -6.66 -9.91
N MET A 74 18.06 -5.57 -10.59
CA MET A 74 17.89 -4.24 -9.98
C MET A 74 16.43 -3.93 -9.65
N HIS A 75 15.47 -4.77 -10.09
CA HIS A 75 14.04 -4.49 -9.92
C HIS A 75 13.64 -4.39 -8.43
N ASP A 76 14.11 -5.31 -7.58
CA ASP A 76 13.82 -5.25 -6.14
C ASP A 76 14.47 -4.02 -5.45
N PHE A 77 15.67 -3.65 -5.89
CA PHE A 77 16.36 -2.46 -5.38
C PHE A 77 15.55 -1.18 -5.66
N VAL A 78 15.03 -1.02 -6.87
CA VAL A 78 14.25 0.18 -7.24
C VAL A 78 12.88 0.26 -6.56
N GLN A 79 12.38 -0.85 -6.03
CA GLN A 79 11.14 -0.85 -5.21
C GLN A 79 11.39 -0.43 -3.76
N ALA A 80 12.57 -0.75 -3.22
CA ALA A 80 12.87 -0.55 -1.80
C ALA A 80 13.51 0.81 -1.49
N GLY A 81 14.17 1.44 -2.48
CA GLY A 81 14.94 2.67 -2.28
C GLY A 81 14.12 3.94 -2.48
N THR A 82 14.53 5.03 -1.84
CA THR A 82 14.01 6.36 -2.18
C THR A 82 14.43 6.74 -3.60
N VAL A 83 13.65 7.63 -4.25
CA VAL A 83 13.96 8.10 -5.62
C VAL A 83 15.40 8.60 -5.73
N ASN A 84 15.89 9.37 -4.73
CA ASN A 84 17.26 9.88 -4.75
C ASN A 84 18.30 8.77 -4.63
N GLU A 85 18.10 7.80 -3.76
CA GLU A 85 19.01 6.65 -3.62
C GLU A 85 19.06 5.85 -4.90
N VAL A 86 17.91 5.54 -5.46
CA VAL A 86 17.80 4.79 -6.72
C VAL A 86 18.51 5.54 -7.85
N LEU A 87 18.19 6.81 -8.08
CA LEU A 87 18.82 7.62 -9.12
C LEU A 87 20.35 7.71 -8.96
N ASN A 88 20.85 7.76 -7.71
CA ASN A 88 22.29 7.75 -7.44
C ASN A 88 23.00 6.45 -7.83
N VAL A 89 22.28 5.35 -7.89
CA VAL A 89 22.81 4.04 -8.30
C VAL A 89 22.66 3.81 -9.80
N ILE A 90 21.45 4.07 -10.34
CA ILE A 90 21.09 3.69 -11.71
C ILE A 90 21.50 4.71 -12.77
N ILE A 91 21.81 5.97 -12.39
CA ILE A 91 22.25 7.03 -13.31
C ILE A 91 23.68 7.44 -12.96
N PRO A 92 24.64 7.31 -13.89
CA PRO A 92 26.01 7.78 -13.70
C PRO A 92 26.05 9.27 -13.33
N GLN A 93 26.92 9.63 -12.38
CA GLN A 93 27.02 10.99 -11.85
C GLN A 93 27.11 12.09 -12.93
N PRO A 94 27.86 11.94 -14.03
CA PRO A 94 27.94 12.95 -15.10
C PRO A 94 26.62 13.19 -15.85
N LEU A 95 25.64 12.30 -15.76
CA LEU A 95 24.35 12.40 -16.47
C LEU A 95 23.21 12.89 -15.57
N ARG A 96 23.41 12.95 -14.25
CA ARG A 96 22.33 13.27 -13.28
C ARG A 96 21.73 14.66 -13.45
N PHE A 97 22.51 15.62 -13.97
CA PHE A 97 22.00 16.97 -14.22
C PHE A 97 20.85 17.00 -15.24
N LEU A 98 20.73 15.97 -16.08
CA LEU A 98 19.64 15.81 -17.04
C LEU A 98 18.33 15.33 -16.43
N MET A 99 18.35 14.78 -15.20
CA MET A 99 17.17 14.16 -14.58
C MET A 99 16.02 15.16 -14.39
N ARG A 100 16.33 16.41 -14.03
CA ARG A 100 15.31 17.45 -13.89
C ARG A 100 14.57 17.72 -15.21
N ASP A 101 15.28 17.67 -16.33
CA ASP A 101 14.68 17.87 -17.66
C ASP A 101 13.92 16.61 -18.09
N ALA A 102 14.46 15.43 -17.84
CA ALA A 102 13.81 14.14 -18.10
C ALA A 102 12.44 14.05 -17.38
N VAL A 103 12.40 14.33 -16.08
CA VAL A 103 11.16 14.32 -15.29
C VAL A 103 10.15 15.35 -15.81
N ARG A 104 10.60 16.54 -16.22
CA ARG A 104 9.71 17.57 -16.78
C ARG A 104 9.08 17.15 -18.11
N LYS A 105 9.77 16.35 -18.90
CA LYS A 105 9.29 15.88 -20.21
C LYS A 105 8.50 14.57 -20.13
N LEU A 106 8.54 13.91 -18.98
CA LEU A 106 7.80 12.68 -18.74
C LEU A 106 6.30 12.96 -18.78
N SER A 107 5.58 12.32 -19.68
CA SER A 107 4.12 12.21 -19.59
C SER A 107 3.80 11.05 -18.66
N TYR A 108 3.55 11.38 -17.37
CA TYR A 108 3.21 10.35 -16.39
C TYR A 108 1.98 9.54 -16.81
N MET A 109 1.03 10.21 -17.47
CA MET A 109 -0.20 9.61 -17.97
C MET A 109 0.02 8.56 -19.06
N ASP A 110 0.92 8.87 -20.00
CA ASP A 110 1.13 8.01 -21.17
C ASP A 110 2.20 6.95 -20.91
N GLU A 111 3.21 7.27 -20.10
CA GLU A 111 4.41 6.45 -19.93
C GLU A 111 4.35 5.56 -18.66
N ILE A 112 3.67 6.01 -17.59
CA ILE A 112 3.73 5.34 -16.29
C ILE A 112 2.38 4.74 -15.90
N MET A 113 1.31 5.51 -16.04
CA MET A 113 -0.03 5.06 -15.61
C MET A 113 -0.51 3.76 -16.26
N PRO A 114 -0.18 3.43 -17.52
CA PRO A 114 -0.56 2.14 -18.13
C PRO A 114 0.03 0.92 -17.41
N HIS A 115 1.10 1.11 -16.61
CA HIS A 115 1.75 0.06 -15.85
C HIS A 115 1.22 -0.09 -14.43
N ILE A 116 0.32 0.78 -13.98
CA ILE A 116 -0.34 0.65 -12.67
C ILE A 116 -1.52 -0.30 -12.81
N THR A 117 -1.52 -1.34 -11.98
CA THR A 117 -2.61 -2.33 -11.90
C THR A 117 -3.11 -2.45 -10.48
N HIS A 118 -4.33 -2.94 -10.27
CA HIS A 118 -4.80 -3.30 -8.94
C HIS A 118 -4.34 -4.72 -8.57
N PHE A 119 -4.20 -4.99 -7.27
CA PHE A 119 -3.87 -6.33 -6.82
C PHE A 119 -4.98 -7.33 -7.15
N PRO A 120 -4.62 -8.60 -7.50
CA PRO A 120 -5.59 -9.67 -7.74
C PRO A 120 -6.51 -9.89 -6.54
N GLY A 121 -7.80 -10.03 -6.81
CA GLY A 121 -8.82 -10.28 -5.79
C GLY A 121 -9.33 -9.04 -5.05
N LEU A 122 -8.76 -7.85 -5.27
CA LEU A 122 -9.19 -6.61 -4.63
C LEU A 122 -10.70 -6.37 -4.78
N HIS A 123 -11.21 -6.34 -6.00
CA HIS A 123 -12.63 -6.07 -6.24
C HIS A 123 -13.56 -7.05 -5.54
N SER A 124 -13.17 -8.34 -5.43
CA SER A 124 -13.97 -9.33 -4.72
C SER A 124 -14.14 -9.00 -3.23
N VAL A 125 -13.11 -8.38 -2.61
CA VAL A 125 -13.20 -7.91 -1.21
C VAL A 125 -14.02 -6.63 -1.12
N LEU A 126 -13.78 -5.68 -2.04
CA LEU A 126 -14.52 -4.40 -2.06
C LEU A 126 -16.03 -4.64 -2.26
N ASP A 127 -16.41 -5.52 -3.18
CA ASP A 127 -17.81 -5.88 -3.43
C ASP A 127 -18.44 -6.54 -2.21
N LEU A 128 -17.72 -7.43 -1.54
CA LEU A 128 -18.18 -8.10 -0.33
C LEU A 128 -18.43 -7.10 0.80
N CYS A 129 -17.46 -6.22 1.09
CA CYS A 129 -17.61 -5.19 2.11
C CYS A 129 -18.75 -4.20 1.79
N LYS A 130 -18.85 -3.78 0.53
CA LYS A 130 -19.93 -2.89 0.07
C LYS A 130 -21.30 -3.51 0.21
N ALA A 131 -21.46 -4.78 -0.16
CA ALA A 131 -22.72 -5.51 0.00
C ALA A 131 -23.12 -5.66 1.48
N ALA A 132 -22.13 -5.79 2.37
CA ALA A 132 -22.34 -5.87 3.82
C ALA A 132 -22.54 -4.49 4.49
N GLY A 133 -22.43 -3.39 3.75
CA GLY A 133 -22.55 -2.04 4.30
C GLY A 133 -21.36 -1.60 5.15
N ILE A 134 -20.20 -2.25 5.04
CA ILE A 134 -18.96 -1.85 5.72
C ILE A 134 -18.35 -0.67 4.95
N PRO A 135 -18.27 0.54 5.53
CA PRO A 135 -17.67 1.68 4.89
C PRO A 135 -16.18 1.46 4.65
N MET A 136 -15.71 1.95 3.51
CA MET A 136 -14.31 1.87 3.11
C MET A 136 -13.77 3.26 2.79
N GLY A 137 -12.57 3.56 3.26
CA GLY A 137 -11.86 4.83 3.01
C GLY A 137 -10.42 4.58 2.58
N ILE A 138 -9.83 5.61 2.01
CA ILE A 138 -8.40 5.61 1.64
C ILE A 138 -7.68 6.65 2.49
N ASP A 139 -6.54 6.28 3.08
CA ASP A 139 -5.58 7.19 3.70
C ASP A 139 -4.20 6.98 3.04
N THR A 140 -3.76 7.93 2.24
CA THR A 140 -2.54 7.79 1.44
C THR A 140 -1.64 9.03 1.52
N ASN A 141 -0.32 8.81 1.50
CA ASN A 141 0.67 9.88 1.34
C ASN A 141 0.85 10.33 -0.12
N ARG A 142 0.02 9.84 -1.02
CA ARG A 142 -0.02 10.31 -2.41
C ARG A 142 -0.55 11.73 -2.48
N ARG A 143 0.05 12.55 -3.35
CA ARG A 143 -0.33 13.96 -3.54
C ARG A 143 -1.27 14.14 -4.74
N ASP A 144 -1.01 13.41 -5.82
CA ASP A 144 -1.69 13.58 -7.11
C ASP A 144 -1.96 12.24 -7.79
N GLY A 145 -2.60 12.28 -8.95
CA GLY A 145 -2.90 11.11 -9.76
C GLY A 145 -3.99 10.19 -9.21
N MET A 146 -4.61 10.50 -8.06
CA MET A 146 -5.60 9.61 -7.43
C MET A 146 -6.83 9.39 -8.32
N ASN A 147 -7.33 10.44 -8.97
CA ASN A 147 -8.50 10.31 -9.87
C ASN A 147 -8.23 9.32 -11.00
N ILE A 148 -7.02 9.33 -11.55
CA ILE A 148 -6.61 8.43 -12.62
C ILE A 148 -6.53 6.99 -12.14
N ILE A 149 -6.01 6.78 -10.93
CA ILE A 149 -5.99 5.46 -10.30
C ILE A 149 -7.41 4.96 -10.08
N MET A 150 -8.30 5.83 -9.59
CA MET A 150 -9.72 5.52 -9.40
C MET A 150 -10.40 5.09 -10.71
N ASP A 151 -10.07 5.77 -11.83
CA ASP A 151 -10.58 5.44 -13.17
C ASP A 151 -9.98 4.11 -13.67
N ASN A 152 -8.65 4.02 -13.75
CA ASN A 152 -7.94 2.88 -14.35
C ASN A 152 -8.17 1.58 -13.58
N CYS A 153 -8.21 1.66 -12.26
CA CYS A 153 -8.45 0.51 -11.39
C CYS A 153 -9.94 0.29 -11.07
N ARG A 154 -10.87 1.08 -11.65
CA ARG A 154 -12.32 0.98 -11.46
C ARG A 154 -12.73 1.03 -9.98
N LEU A 155 -12.16 1.98 -9.23
CA LEU A 155 -12.36 2.09 -7.78
C LEU A 155 -13.45 3.07 -7.37
N HIS A 156 -14.07 3.77 -8.33
CA HIS A 156 -15.16 4.70 -8.04
C HIS A 156 -16.35 4.03 -7.34
N GLY A 157 -16.89 4.71 -6.34
CA GLY A 157 -18.05 4.25 -5.58
C GLY A 157 -17.77 3.19 -4.52
N TYR A 158 -16.49 2.88 -4.25
CA TYR A 158 -16.10 2.02 -3.13
C TYR A 158 -15.65 2.82 -1.90
N PHE A 159 -14.98 3.94 -2.10
CA PHE A 159 -14.28 4.66 -1.03
C PHE A 159 -14.87 6.04 -0.78
N ASP A 160 -15.20 6.32 0.47
CA ASP A 160 -15.60 7.62 0.97
C ASP A 160 -15.31 7.72 2.49
N PRO A 161 -14.35 8.58 2.93
CA PRO A 161 -13.55 9.53 2.14
C PRO A 161 -12.30 8.92 1.48
N VAL A 162 -11.70 9.72 0.59
CA VAL A 162 -10.33 9.54 0.09
C VAL A 162 -9.48 10.67 0.66
N VAL A 163 -8.55 10.32 1.55
CA VAL A 163 -7.65 11.25 2.24
C VAL A 163 -6.28 11.22 1.57
N LEU A 164 -5.84 12.38 1.10
CA LEU A 164 -4.55 12.59 0.46
C LEU A 164 -3.61 13.36 1.40
N VAL A 165 -2.31 13.31 1.13
CA VAL A 165 -1.28 14.00 1.93
C VAL A 165 -1.59 15.48 2.19
N ASP A 166 -2.20 16.18 1.23
CA ASP A 166 -2.51 17.62 1.33
C ASP A 166 -3.89 17.90 1.97
N THR A 167 -4.66 16.88 2.32
CA THR A 167 -6.00 17.05 2.92
C THR A 167 -5.98 17.03 4.44
N VAL A 168 -4.83 16.74 5.04
CA VAL A 168 -4.64 16.65 6.49
C VAL A 168 -3.48 17.53 6.95
N PRO A 169 -3.50 18.03 8.20
CA PRO A 169 -2.40 18.82 8.75
C PRO A 169 -1.07 18.07 8.79
N GLN A 170 -1.11 16.79 9.16
CA GLN A 170 0.06 15.92 9.20
C GLN A 170 -0.25 14.58 8.50
N PRO A 171 0.55 14.22 7.47
CA PRO A 171 0.39 12.95 6.76
C PRO A 171 0.90 11.77 7.60
N LYS A 172 0.62 10.55 7.17
CA LYS A 172 1.16 9.33 7.78
C LYS A 172 2.69 9.44 7.96
N PRO A 173 3.27 9.10 9.11
CA PRO A 173 2.74 8.25 10.19
C PRO A 173 1.89 8.97 11.27
N ALA A 174 1.51 10.26 11.07
CA ALA A 174 0.55 10.92 11.95
C ALA A 174 -0.86 10.31 11.78
N PRO A 175 -1.71 10.35 12.82
CA PRO A 175 -3.03 9.73 12.80
C PRO A 175 -4.13 10.58 12.16
N ASP A 176 -3.81 11.76 11.64
CA ASP A 176 -4.78 12.78 11.22
C ASP A 176 -5.74 12.27 10.15
N GLY A 177 -5.23 11.48 9.17
CA GLY A 177 -6.05 10.87 8.13
C GLY A 177 -7.04 9.84 8.70
N VAL A 178 -6.57 9.03 9.64
CA VAL A 178 -7.42 8.05 10.33
C VAL A 178 -8.53 8.74 11.10
N TYR A 179 -8.21 9.81 11.85
CA TYR A 179 -9.22 10.55 12.63
C TYR A 179 -10.24 11.23 11.74
N LEU A 180 -9.82 11.81 10.60
CA LEU A 180 -10.73 12.40 9.63
C LEU A 180 -11.72 11.36 9.09
N ILE A 181 -11.24 10.17 8.77
CA ILE A 181 -12.08 9.07 8.27
C ILE A 181 -13.03 8.58 9.37
N ALA A 182 -12.53 8.34 10.58
CA ALA A 182 -13.32 7.89 11.73
C ALA A 182 -14.43 8.89 12.09
N GLU A 183 -14.10 10.19 12.12
CA GLU A 183 -15.06 11.27 12.37
C GLU A 183 -16.14 11.32 11.29
N LYS A 184 -15.77 11.22 10.01
CA LYS A 184 -16.73 11.21 8.91
C LYS A 184 -17.73 10.07 9.01
N TRP A 185 -17.27 8.89 9.47
CA TRP A 185 -18.14 7.73 9.63
C TRP A 185 -18.88 7.70 10.98
N GLY A 186 -18.49 8.54 11.94
CA GLY A 186 -19.01 8.51 13.32
C GLY A 186 -18.62 7.22 14.03
N LEU A 187 -17.46 6.67 13.76
CA LEU A 187 -16.95 5.40 14.30
C LEU A 187 -15.74 5.61 15.18
N GLU A 188 -15.61 4.79 16.22
CA GLU A 188 -14.44 4.76 17.08
C GLU A 188 -13.24 4.13 16.32
N PRO A 189 -12.03 4.72 16.38
CA PRO A 189 -10.85 4.19 15.72
C PRO A 189 -10.58 2.71 16.04
N SER A 190 -10.78 2.28 17.28
CA SER A 190 -10.58 0.89 17.72
C SER A 190 -11.52 -0.13 17.07
N SER A 191 -12.63 0.32 16.46
CA SER A 191 -13.57 -0.52 15.72
C SER A 191 -13.23 -0.66 14.24
N LEU A 192 -12.25 0.12 13.76
CA LEU A 192 -11.80 0.12 12.37
C LEU A 192 -10.68 -0.89 12.14
N LEU A 193 -10.41 -1.20 10.87
CA LEU A 193 -9.23 -1.93 10.41
C LEU A 193 -8.42 -1.03 9.48
N PHE A 194 -7.11 -0.94 9.67
CA PHE A 194 -6.21 -0.30 8.71
C PHE A 194 -5.40 -1.38 7.97
N ILE A 195 -5.44 -1.35 6.63
CA ILE A 195 -4.66 -2.24 5.77
C ILE A 195 -3.58 -1.42 5.07
N GLY A 196 -2.31 -1.74 5.31
CA GLY A 196 -1.15 -1.01 4.79
C GLY A 196 0.07 -1.91 4.57
N ASP A 197 1.06 -1.43 3.81
CA ASP A 197 2.29 -2.15 3.48
C ASP A 197 3.57 -1.46 3.97
N SER A 198 3.44 -0.27 4.58
CA SER A 198 4.56 0.60 4.95
C SER A 198 4.64 0.89 6.46
N ALA A 199 5.82 1.34 6.90
CA ALA A 199 6.03 1.79 8.27
C ALA A 199 5.20 3.05 8.60
N SER A 200 4.89 3.88 7.61
CA SER A 200 4.03 5.05 7.79
C SER A 200 2.58 4.66 8.11
N ASP A 201 2.06 3.60 7.48
CA ASP A 201 0.72 3.07 7.74
C ASP A 201 0.61 2.48 9.14
N SER A 202 1.56 1.60 9.47
CA SER A 202 1.66 1.00 10.80
C SER A 202 1.79 2.06 11.89
N GLY A 203 2.54 3.15 11.61
CA GLY A 203 2.68 4.30 12.51
C GLY A 203 1.37 5.05 12.71
N ALA A 204 0.64 5.37 11.65
CA ALA A 204 -0.66 6.06 11.69
C ALA A 204 -1.71 5.21 12.44
N ALA A 205 -1.84 3.93 12.07
CA ALA A 205 -2.74 3.01 12.74
C ALA A 205 -2.46 2.88 14.25
N LYS A 206 -1.19 2.70 14.61
CA LYS A 206 -0.75 2.63 16.02
C LYS A 206 -1.05 3.92 16.77
N SER A 207 -0.75 5.06 16.18
CA SER A 207 -0.97 6.37 16.80
C SER A 207 -2.46 6.67 17.03
N ALA A 208 -3.32 6.17 16.14
CA ALA A 208 -4.78 6.30 16.24
C ALA A 208 -5.44 5.19 17.09
N GLY A 209 -4.72 4.15 17.47
CA GLY A 209 -5.30 2.98 18.19
C GLY A 209 -6.15 2.07 17.31
N VAL A 210 -5.90 2.06 15.98
CA VAL A 210 -6.58 1.21 15.00
C VAL A 210 -5.84 -0.12 14.86
N PRO A 211 -6.53 -1.28 14.88
CA PRO A 211 -5.97 -2.56 14.49
C PRO A 211 -5.37 -2.53 13.08
N PHE A 212 -4.13 -3.00 12.94
CA PHE A 212 -3.37 -2.94 11.70
C PHE A 212 -3.16 -4.32 11.08
N LEU A 213 -3.52 -4.46 9.81
CA LEU A 213 -3.27 -5.63 8.98
C LEU A 213 -2.23 -5.28 7.92
N SER A 214 -1.07 -5.88 8.01
CA SER A 214 -0.02 -5.69 7.01
C SER A 214 -0.34 -6.43 5.72
N PHE A 215 -0.20 -5.77 4.60
CA PHE A 215 -0.36 -6.36 3.27
C PHE A 215 1.01 -6.68 2.69
N GLN A 216 1.30 -7.97 2.45
CA GLN A 216 2.54 -8.50 1.86
C GLN A 216 3.86 -8.17 2.59
N ASN A 217 3.86 -7.37 3.66
CA ASN A 217 5.06 -6.96 4.37
C ASN A 217 5.12 -7.54 5.78
N GLN A 218 5.71 -8.74 5.89
CA GLN A 218 5.83 -9.50 7.14
C GLN A 218 6.70 -8.82 8.21
N SER A 219 7.49 -7.80 7.84
CA SER A 219 8.36 -7.11 8.80
C SER A 219 7.64 -6.05 9.63
N LEU A 220 6.42 -5.66 9.25
CA LEU A 220 5.69 -4.56 9.88
C LEU A 220 4.82 -4.99 11.04
N ALA A 221 4.16 -6.13 10.94
CA ALA A 221 3.22 -6.60 11.96
C ALA A 221 3.12 -8.12 11.99
N LYS A 222 2.70 -8.64 13.16
CA LYS A 222 2.37 -10.07 13.34
C LYS A 222 1.23 -10.50 12.41
N HIS A 223 0.25 -9.61 12.20
CA HIS A 223 -0.88 -9.89 11.36
C HIS A 223 -0.58 -9.38 9.95
N CYS A 224 -0.20 -10.29 9.07
CA CYS A 224 0.20 -10.02 7.70
C CYS A 224 -0.45 -11.04 6.74
N ILE A 225 -1.02 -10.55 5.64
CA ILE A 225 -1.62 -11.38 4.60
C ILE A 225 -0.81 -11.30 3.30
N ALA A 226 -0.83 -12.40 2.54
CA ALA A 226 -0.16 -12.48 1.24
C ALA A 226 -0.95 -11.83 0.10
N GLY A 227 -2.25 -11.61 0.29
CA GLY A 227 -3.13 -11.06 -0.74
C GLY A 227 -4.61 -11.11 -0.36
N TYR A 228 -5.44 -10.55 -1.22
CA TYR A 228 -6.88 -10.38 -0.98
C TYR A 228 -7.69 -11.68 -0.91
N SER A 229 -7.21 -12.79 -1.48
CA SER A 229 -7.90 -14.09 -1.34
C SER A 229 -8.04 -14.49 0.14
N VAL A 230 -6.97 -14.29 0.93
CA VAL A 230 -6.96 -14.60 2.36
C VAL A 230 -7.97 -13.72 3.12
N LEU A 231 -8.00 -12.42 2.82
CA LEU A 231 -8.97 -11.50 3.45
C LEU A 231 -10.41 -11.85 3.08
N ARG A 232 -10.67 -12.14 1.79
CA ARG A 232 -12.01 -12.55 1.33
C ARG A 232 -12.50 -13.81 2.05
N GLU A 233 -11.68 -14.85 2.07
CA GLU A 233 -12.05 -16.12 2.72
C GLU A 233 -12.29 -15.95 4.22
N ALA A 234 -11.48 -15.12 4.90
CA ALA A 234 -11.68 -14.81 6.31
C ALA A 234 -13.02 -14.10 6.54
N LEU A 235 -13.33 -13.05 5.76
CA LEU A 235 -14.60 -12.30 5.86
C LEU A 235 -15.81 -13.22 5.57
N GLN A 236 -15.75 -14.08 4.55
CA GLN A 236 -16.79 -15.05 4.23
C GLN A 236 -17.01 -16.05 5.37
N SER A 237 -15.95 -16.48 6.07
CA SER A 237 -16.06 -17.37 7.23
C SER A 237 -16.70 -16.70 8.46
N LEU A 238 -16.77 -15.38 8.45
CA LEU A 238 -17.42 -14.54 9.47
C LEU A 238 -18.87 -14.16 9.11
N GLY A 239 -19.35 -14.62 7.96
CA GLY A 239 -20.75 -14.46 7.54
C GLY A 239 -21.02 -13.36 6.51
N LEU A 240 -19.97 -12.81 5.90
CA LEU A 240 -20.09 -11.91 4.74
C LEU A 240 -20.29 -12.68 3.46
#